data_f32e5277f19e5ae6f4085a17502cf385
#
_entry.id   f32e5277f19e5ae6f4085a17502cf385
#
_cell.length_a   1.000
_cell.length_b   1.000
_cell.length_c   1.000
_cell.angle_alpha   90.00
_cell.angle_beta   90.00
_cell.angle_gamma   90.00
#
_symmetry.space_group_name_H-M   'P 1'
#
loop_
_entity.id
_entity.type
_entity.pdbx_description
1 polymer ?
#
loop_
_entity_poly.entity_id
_entity_poly.type
_entity_poly.pdbx_seq_one_letter_code
_entity_poly.pdbx_strand_id
1 'polypeptide(L)'
;MELIKHRVAHYWSHRADSFEQQRLREFDSEKRDRWLAELCRYLPQGKTLRILDVGTGTGFFACLLAAEGHKTVGIDLTPNMIEHAKHMAAVLGLDARFQLMDAEEPDFEPESFDVLVTRNLTWTLPHIEKAYREWYRILKPGGILINFDADYCAALEDEDEHDLPENHAHKLVPDCMMQENDSITMEIGAYHGPRPQWDVQLLIEAGFERVTVDTGVYRRIYAEIDEFFNPTPIFTIAAFKAEERP
;
A
#
# COMPACT_ATOMS: atom_id res chain seq x y z
N MET A 1 -1.03 -21.70 -2.97
CA MET A 1 -1.45 -20.29 -2.87
C MET A 1 -1.87 -19.91 -1.44
N GLU A 2 -2.70 -20.67 -0.74
CA GLU A 2 -3.00 -20.43 0.70
C GLU A 2 -1.73 -20.41 1.56
N LEU A 3 -0.77 -21.30 1.29
CA LEU A 3 0.50 -21.38 2.02
C LEU A 3 1.33 -20.10 1.88
N ILE A 4 1.37 -19.45 0.70
CA ILE A 4 2.15 -18.23 0.52
C ILE A 4 1.55 -17.06 1.29
N LYS A 5 0.21 -16.94 1.35
CA LYS A 5 -0.46 -15.92 2.19
C LYS A 5 -0.11 -16.08 3.67
N HIS A 6 -0.05 -17.32 4.17
CA HIS A 6 0.40 -17.59 5.53
C HIS A 6 1.85 -17.15 5.76
N ARG A 7 2.76 -17.39 4.81
CA ARG A 7 4.15 -16.93 4.89
C ARG A 7 4.23 -15.41 4.92
N VAL A 8 3.50 -14.73 4.04
CA VAL A 8 3.39 -13.26 4.01
C VAL A 8 2.91 -12.72 5.36
N ALA A 9 1.79 -13.25 5.88
CA ALA A 9 1.24 -12.82 7.16
C ALA A 9 2.20 -13.10 8.34
N HIS A 10 2.89 -14.25 8.33
CA HIS A 10 3.90 -14.60 9.33
C HIS A 10 5.09 -13.63 9.29
N TYR A 11 5.64 -13.36 8.12
CA TYR A 11 6.73 -12.39 7.93
C TYR A 11 6.35 -11.01 8.49
N TRP A 12 5.22 -10.46 8.07
CA TRP A 12 4.77 -9.15 8.50
C TRP A 12 4.38 -9.11 9.98
N SER A 13 3.89 -10.22 10.54
CA SER A 13 3.63 -10.34 11.99
C SER A 13 4.90 -10.11 12.82
N HIS A 14 6.06 -10.62 12.37
CA HIS A 14 7.34 -10.42 13.04
C HIS A 14 7.93 -9.03 12.83
N ARG A 15 7.49 -8.34 11.77
CA ARG A 15 7.93 -6.98 11.47
C ARG A 15 7.09 -5.89 12.14
N ALA A 16 5.93 -6.23 12.71
CA ALA A 16 4.92 -5.27 13.11
C ALA A 16 5.45 -4.22 14.11
N ASP A 17 6.17 -4.64 15.17
CA ASP A 17 6.72 -3.72 16.18
C ASP A 17 7.71 -2.70 15.57
N SER A 18 8.68 -3.19 14.80
CA SER A 18 9.71 -2.33 14.19
C SER A 18 9.11 -1.41 13.11
N PHE A 19 8.10 -1.92 12.40
CA PHE A 19 7.41 -1.19 11.34
C PHE A 19 6.54 -0.08 11.90
N GLU A 20 5.82 -0.28 13.02
CA GLU A 20 5.07 0.77 13.71
C GLU A 20 5.99 1.91 14.14
N GLN A 21 7.10 1.60 14.82
CA GLN A 21 8.05 2.61 15.25
C GLN A 21 8.59 3.45 14.07
N GLN A 22 8.88 2.80 12.96
CA GLN A 22 9.30 3.49 11.74
C GLN A 22 8.19 4.39 11.20
N ARG A 23 6.94 3.91 11.14
CA ARG A 23 5.80 4.67 10.63
C ARG A 23 5.42 5.85 11.51
N LEU A 24 5.53 5.73 12.84
CA LEU A 24 5.34 6.84 13.76
C LEU A 24 6.39 7.96 13.53
N ARG A 25 7.68 7.57 13.36
CA ARG A 25 8.73 8.55 13.01
C ARG A 25 8.50 9.17 11.63
N GLU A 26 8.10 8.37 10.64
CA GLU A 26 7.76 8.87 9.30
C GLU A 26 6.58 9.86 9.36
N PHE A 27 5.59 9.60 10.22
CA PHE A 27 4.43 10.48 10.42
C PHE A 27 4.80 11.81 11.07
N ASP A 28 5.84 11.84 11.89
CA ASP A 28 6.39 13.07 12.53
C ASP A 28 7.50 13.74 11.70
N SER A 29 7.67 13.35 10.46
CA SER A 29 8.70 13.86 9.55
C SER A 29 8.11 14.59 8.34
N GLU A 30 8.97 15.25 7.54
CA GLU A 30 8.57 15.86 6.27
C GLU A 30 8.01 14.84 5.25
N LYS A 31 8.30 13.54 5.42
CA LYS A 31 7.75 12.49 4.57
C LYS A 31 6.22 12.43 4.65
N ARG A 32 5.65 12.73 5.82
CA ARG A 32 4.19 12.85 5.98
C ARG A 32 3.60 13.83 4.97
N ASP A 33 4.16 15.03 4.89
CA ASP A 33 3.63 16.08 4.02
C ASP A 33 3.88 15.76 2.53
N ARG A 34 5.00 15.10 2.22
CA ARG A 34 5.27 14.60 0.86
C ARG A 34 4.25 13.53 0.44
N TRP A 35 3.94 12.55 1.31
CA TRP A 35 2.90 11.55 1.04
C TRP A 35 1.52 12.16 0.91
N LEU A 36 1.17 13.11 1.78
CA LEU A 36 -0.10 13.83 1.69
C LEU A 36 -0.21 14.59 0.36
N ALA A 37 0.85 15.27 -0.05
CA ALA A 37 0.89 15.98 -1.33
C ALA A 37 0.68 15.03 -2.53
N GLU A 38 1.29 13.84 -2.51
CA GLU A 38 1.08 12.84 -3.57
C GLU A 38 -0.36 12.31 -3.59
N LEU A 39 -0.96 12.00 -2.45
CA LEU A 39 -2.37 11.59 -2.36
C LEU A 39 -3.30 12.70 -2.87
N CYS A 40 -3.07 13.96 -2.46
CA CYS A 40 -3.89 15.11 -2.86
C CYS A 40 -3.89 15.39 -4.37
N ARG A 41 -2.92 14.87 -5.14
CA ARG A 41 -2.91 14.95 -6.61
C ARG A 41 -4.10 14.24 -7.25
N TYR A 42 -4.64 13.24 -6.56
CA TYR A 42 -5.68 12.34 -7.07
C TYR A 42 -6.99 12.44 -6.30
N LEU A 43 -6.95 12.88 -5.04
CA LEU A 43 -8.14 12.93 -4.19
C LEU A 43 -9.16 13.98 -4.67
N PRO A 44 -10.45 13.60 -4.75
CA PRO A 44 -11.53 14.57 -4.98
C PRO A 44 -11.54 15.66 -3.91
N GLN A 45 -11.60 16.91 -4.33
CA GLN A 45 -11.55 18.07 -3.43
C GLN A 45 -12.95 18.48 -2.91
N GLY A 46 -12.97 19.16 -1.76
CA GLY A 46 -14.15 19.87 -1.27
C GLY A 46 -15.23 19.02 -0.58
N LYS A 47 -14.94 17.74 -0.31
CA LYS A 47 -15.87 16.86 0.44
C LYS A 47 -15.12 15.90 1.35
N THR A 48 -15.77 15.47 2.43
CA THR A 48 -15.30 14.35 3.24
C THR A 48 -15.49 13.05 2.47
N LEU A 49 -14.41 12.30 2.25
CA LEU A 49 -14.40 11.04 1.52
C LEU A 49 -14.51 9.85 2.48
N ARG A 50 -15.08 8.75 2.00
CA ARG A 50 -14.98 7.44 2.62
C ARG A 50 -13.86 6.67 1.92
N ILE A 51 -12.78 6.42 2.62
CA ILE A 51 -11.52 5.88 2.07
C ILE A 51 -11.22 4.52 2.70
N LEU A 52 -10.84 3.55 1.87
CA LEU A 52 -10.29 2.27 2.30
C LEU A 52 -8.78 2.27 2.05
N ASP A 53 -8.00 2.00 3.10
CA ASP A 53 -6.56 1.73 3.03
C ASP A 53 -6.34 0.22 3.01
N VAL A 54 -6.02 -0.33 1.84
CA VAL A 54 -5.89 -1.77 1.61
C VAL A 54 -4.45 -2.21 1.88
N GLY A 55 -4.26 -3.21 2.74
CA GLY A 55 -2.94 -3.57 3.25
C GLY A 55 -2.37 -2.45 4.10
N THR A 56 -3.20 -1.96 5.03
CA THR A 56 -2.91 -0.75 5.83
C THR A 56 -1.63 -0.85 6.68
N GLY A 57 -1.14 -2.10 6.91
CA GLY A 57 -0.03 -2.36 7.82
C GLY A 57 -0.32 -1.76 9.20
N THR A 58 0.57 -0.91 9.68
CA THR A 58 0.40 -0.19 10.96
C THR A 58 -0.41 1.10 10.85
N GLY A 59 -1.16 1.32 9.75
CA GLY A 59 -2.18 2.36 9.66
C GLY A 59 -1.71 3.73 9.13
N PHE A 60 -0.55 3.84 8.52
CA PHE A 60 0.03 5.13 8.13
C PHE A 60 -0.88 5.95 7.20
N PHE A 61 -1.36 5.39 6.08
CA PHE A 61 -2.22 6.13 5.16
C PHE A 61 -3.62 6.37 5.75
N ALA A 62 -4.19 5.37 6.44
CA ALA A 62 -5.47 5.54 7.11
C ALA A 62 -5.44 6.69 8.13
N CYS A 63 -4.38 6.78 8.96
CA CYS A 63 -4.17 7.87 9.92
C CYS A 63 -3.90 9.20 9.22
N LEU A 64 -3.07 9.22 8.18
CA LEU A 64 -2.77 10.43 7.40
C LEU A 64 -4.05 11.06 6.84
N LEU A 65 -4.91 10.25 6.23
CA LEU A 65 -6.16 10.71 5.63
C LEU A 65 -7.25 11.02 6.68
N ALA A 66 -7.24 10.34 7.83
CA ALA A 66 -8.10 10.70 8.97
C ALA A 66 -7.74 12.08 9.55
N ALA A 67 -6.45 12.42 9.61
CA ALA A 67 -5.97 13.75 10.04
C ALA A 67 -6.48 14.87 9.11
N GLU A 68 -6.71 14.58 7.84
CA GLU A 68 -7.31 15.51 6.87
C GLU A 68 -8.86 15.54 6.91
N GLY A 69 -9.48 14.86 7.90
CA GLY A 69 -10.94 14.87 8.11
C GLY A 69 -11.72 13.91 7.23
N HIS A 70 -11.07 12.94 6.60
CA HIS A 70 -11.73 11.86 5.86
C HIS A 70 -12.18 10.72 6.79
N LYS A 71 -13.15 9.91 6.33
CA LYS A 71 -13.60 8.71 7.03
C LYS A 71 -12.81 7.52 6.52
N THR A 72 -11.88 7.02 7.32
CA THR A 72 -10.94 5.98 6.91
C THR A 72 -11.23 4.63 7.55
N VAL A 73 -11.06 3.59 6.75
CA VAL A 73 -11.01 2.19 7.19
C VAL A 73 -9.72 1.61 6.65
N GLY A 74 -8.92 0.96 7.50
CA GLY A 74 -7.75 0.19 7.09
C GLY A 74 -8.04 -1.31 7.21
N ILE A 75 -7.58 -2.11 6.24
CA ILE A 75 -7.64 -3.57 6.30
C ILE A 75 -6.24 -4.16 6.11
N ASP A 76 -5.96 -5.25 6.83
CA ASP A 76 -4.73 -6.03 6.70
C ASP A 76 -5.01 -7.49 7.04
N LEU A 77 -4.25 -8.40 6.44
CA LEU A 77 -4.36 -9.85 6.69
C LEU A 77 -3.71 -10.26 8.02
N THR A 78 -2.86 -9.39 8.60
CA THR A 78 -1.99 -9.69 9.74
C THR A 78 -2.59 -9.13 11.03
N PRO A 79 -2.98 -9.96 12.03
CA PRO A 79 -3.57 -9.48 13.28
C PRO A 79 -2.68 -8.47 14.02
N ASN A 80 -1.36 -8.73 14.09
CA ASN A 80 -0.42 -7.83 14.76
C ASN A 80 -0.37 -6.45 14.08
N MET A 81 -0.41 -6.38 12.74
CA MET A 81 -0.48 -5.12 12.02
C MET A 81 -1.73 -4.32 12.40
N ILE A 82 -2.89 -4.98 12.48
CA ILE A 82 -4.14 -4.34 12.88
C ILE A 82 -4.09 -3.79 14.31
N GLU A 83 -3.47 -4.52 15.25
CA GLU A 83 -3.33 -4.02 16.63
C GLU A 83 -2.40 -2.78 16.68
N HIS A 84 -1.28 -2.80 15.95
CA HIS A 84 -0.40 -1.65 15.81
C HIS A 84 -1.07 -0.46 15.11
N ALA A 85 -1.90 -0.71 14.09
CA ALA A 85 -2.66 0.36 13.43
C ALA A 85 -3.65 1.04 14.38
N LYS A 86 -4.35 0.27 15.21
CA LYS A 86 -5.22 0.82 16.27
C LYS A 86 -4.42 1.63 17.30
N HIS A 87 -3.25 1.12 17.70
CA HIS A 87 -2.37 1.83 18.63
C HIS A 87 -1.87 3.15 18.02
N MET A 88 -1.38 3.14 16.77
CA MET A 88 -0.95 4.36 16.08
C MET A 88 -2.06 5.41 16.02
N ALA A 89 -3.28 5.02 15.64
CA ALA A 89 -4.42 5.94 15.61
C ALA A 89 -4.75 6.51 17.01
N ALA A 90 -4.67 5.68 18.06
CA ALA A 90 -4.88 6.11 19.44
C ALA A 90 -3.80 7.10 19.92
N VAL A 91 -2.53 6.83 19.63
CA VAL A 91 -1.40 7.73 19.95
C VAL A 91 -1.56 9.08 19.26
N LEU A 92 -2.02 9.08 18.00
CA LEU A 92 -2.23 10.30 17.21
C LEU A 92 -3.57 10.99 17.49
N GLY A 93 -4.48 10.37 18.28
CA GLY A 93 -5.79 10.90 18.60
C GLY A 93 -6.74 10.98 17.40
N LEU A 94 -6.63 10.03 16.45
CA LEU A 94 -7.36 10.02 15.19
C LEU A 94 -8.49 8.98 15.18
N ASP A 95 -9.62 9.30 14.53
CA ASP A 95 -10.75 8.37 14.31
C ASP A 95 -10.57 7.61 12.99
N ALA A 96 -9.66 6.64 13.01
CA ALA A 96 -9.48 5.66 11.93
C ALA A 96 -9.91 4.27 12.41
N ARG A 97 -10.56 3.49 11.55
CA ARG A 97 -11.02 2.13 11.89
C ARG A 97 -10.18 1.09 11.21
N PHE A 98 -9.95 -0.04 11.88
CA PHE A 98 -9.10 -1.12 11.35
C PHE A 98 -9.77 -2.47 11.52
N GLN A 99 -9.66 -3.33 10.47
CA GLN A 99 -10.29 -4.64 10.41
C GLN A 99 -9.31 -5.67 9.86
N LEU A 100 -9.32 -6.86 10.47
CA LEU A 100 -8.59 -8.01 9.93
C LEU A 100 -9.35 -8.54 8.72
N MET A 101 -8.73 -8.47 7.52
CA MET A 101 -9.40 -8.83 6.28
C MET A 101 -8.39 -9.11 5.17
N ASP A 102 -8.73 -10.03 4.26
CA ASP A 102 -7.94 -10.33 3.07
C ASP A 102 -8.17 -9.26 1.98
N ALA A 103 -7.09 -8.70 1.46
CA ALA A 103 -7.12 -7.72 0.38
C ALA A 103 -7.70 -8.28 -0.94
N GLU A 104 -7.59 -9.60 -1.16
CA GLU A 104 -8.12 -10.26 -2.35
C GLU A 104 -9.61 -10.61 -2.25
N GLU A 105 -10.18 -10.57 -1.04
CA GLU A 105 -11.59 -10.90 -0.75
C GLU A 105 -12.18 -9.96 0.32
N PRO A 106 -12.18 -8.63 0.09
CA PRO A 106 -12.69 -7.70 1.09
C PRO A 106 -14.21 -7.82 1.24
N ASP A 107 -14.66 -8.11 2.48
CA ASP A 107 -16.09 -8.27 2.83
C ASP A 107 -16.74 -6.90 3.04
N PHE A 108 -16.89 -6.15 1.94
CA PHE A 108 -17.65 -4.90 1.90
C PHE A 108 -18.72 -4.97 0.81
N GLU A 109 -19.83 -4.26 1.07
CA GLU A 109 -20.88 -4.09 0.06
C GLU A 109 -20.32 -3.37 -1.20
N PRO A 110 -20.85 -3.66 -2.38
CA PRO A 110 -20.53 -2.90 -3.58
C PRO A 110 -20.68 -1.40 -3.35
N GLU A 111 -19.85 -0.60 -4.04
CA GLU A 111 -19.96 0.86 -4.06
C GLU A 111 -19.92 1.52 -2.66
N SER A 112 -19.09 0.96 -1.78
CA SER A 112 -18.95 1.41 -0.40
C SER A 112 -17.98 2.58 -0.23
N PHE A 113 -16.98 2.74 -1.10
CA PHE A 113 -15.88 3.69 -0.92
C PHE A 113 -15.77 4.68 -2.07
N ASP A 114 -15.44 5.93 -1.74
CA ASP A 114 -15.10 6.96 -2.73
C ASP A 114 -13.69 6.77 -3.29
N VAL A 115 -12.76 6.29 -2.44
CA VAL A 115 -11.34 6.11 -2.76
C VAL A 115 -10.83 4.82 -2.10
N LEU A 116 -10.01 4.09 -2.84
CA LEU A 116 -9.12 3.07 -2.31
C LEU A 116 -7.68 3.56 -2.42
N VAL A 117 -6.91 3.39 -1.35
CA VAL A 117 -5.46 3.63 -1.36
C VAL A 117 -4.73 2.36 -0.95
N THR A 118 -3.53 2.16 -1.48
CA THR A 118 -2.65 1.09 -1.03
C THR A 118 -1.19 1.50 -1.23
N ARG A 119 -0.30 1.00 -0.36
CA ARG A 119 1.14 1.27 -0.41
C ARG A 119 1.93 0.00 -0.15
N ASN A 120 2.76 -0.40 -1.11
CA ASN A 120 3.64 -1.57 -1.00
C ASN A 120 2.88 -2.86 -0.64
N LEU A 121 1.75 -3.10 -1.31
CA LEU A 121 0.90 -4.27 -1.07
C LEU A 121 0.84 -5.21 -2.25
N THR A 122 0.56 -4.67 -3.46
CA THR A 122 0.13 -5.50 -4.58
C THR A 122 1.21 -6.48 -5.06
N TRP A 123 2.48 -6.21 -4.78
CA TRP A 123 3.58 -7.14 -5.02
C TRP A 123 3.51 -8.40 -4.14
N THR A 124 2.77 -8.38 -3.02
CA THR A 124 2.61 -9.50 -2.09
C THR A 124 1.37 -10.35 -2.36
N LEU A 125 0.53 -9.97 -3.33
CA LEU A 125 -0.74 -10.63 -3.60
C LEU A 125 -0.59 -11.76 -4.63
N PRO A 126 -0.82 -13.03 -4.26
CA PRO A 126 -0.77 -14.14 -5.20
C PRO A 126 -1.82 -14.06 -6.32
N HIS A 127 -2.96 -13.40 -6.08
CA HIS A 127 -4.08 -13.25 -7.03
C HIS A 127 -4.46 -11.77 -7.19
N ILE A 128 -3.51 -10.97 -7.65
CA ILE A 128 -3.69 -9.52 -7.81
C ILE A 128 -4.88 -9.18 -8.75
N GLU A 129 -5.13 -10.03 -9.77
CA GLU A 129 -6.26 -9.86 -10.68
C GLU A 129 -7.61 -10.02 -9.98
N LYS A 130 -7.69 -10.85 -8.93
CA LYS A 130 -8.86 -11.00 -8.08
C LYS A 130 -9.04 -9.78 -7.20
N ALA A 131 -7.95 -9.31 -6.58
CA ALA A 131 -7.95 -8.09 -5.77
C ALA A 131 -8.47 -6.89 -6.58
N TYR A 132 -7.96 -6.66 -7.80
CA TYR A 132 -8.40 -5.55 -8.63
C TYR A 132 -9.89 -5.62 -9.02
N ARG A 133 -10.44 -6.81 -9.28
CA ARG A 133 -11.88 -6.99 -9.54
C ARG A 133 -12.73 -6.66 -8.30
N GLU A 134 -12.31 -7.13 -7.11
CA GLU A 134 -12.99 -6.82 -5.87
C GLU A 134 -12.89 -5.33 -5.49
N TRP A 135 -11.73 -4.71 -5.71
CA TRP A 135 -11.54 -3.29 -5.47
C TRP A 135 -12.40 -2.44 -6.42
N TYR A 136 -12.54 -2.86 -7.68
CA TYR A 136 -13.48 -2.23 -8.61
C TYR A 136 -14.93 -2.37 -8.12
N ARG A 137 -15.32 -3.54 -7.61
CA ARG A 137 -16.67 -3.79 -7.08
C ARG A 137 -17.02 -2.85 -5.93
N ILE A 138 -16.12 -2.70 -4.96
CA ILE A 138 -16.37 -1.90 -3.74
C ILE A 138 -16.17 -0.39 -3.92
N LEU A 139 -15.55 0.04 -5.00
CA LEU A 139 -15.51 1.47 -5.39
C LEU A 139 -16.87 1.93 -5.90
N LYS A 140 -17.29 3.13 -5.49
CA LYS A 140 -18.45 3.83 -6.07
C LYS A 140 -18.19 4.19 -7.53
N PRO A 141 -19.26 4.39 -8.35
CA PRO A 141 -19.13 5.08 -9.64
C PRO A 141 -18.42 6.42 -9.44
N GLY A 142 -17.47 6.75 -10.33
CA GLY A 142 -16.60 7.92 -10.21
C GLY A 142 -15.51 7.79 -9.13
N GLY A 143 -15.42 6.66 -8.44
CA GLY A 143 -14.37 6.39 -7.45
C GLY A 143 -13.01 6.14 -8.06
N ILE A 144 -11.97 6.23 -7.23
CA ILE A 144 -10.57 6.09 -7.64
C ILE A 144 -9.82 5.09 -6.77
N LEU A 145 -8.99 4.26 -7.40
CA LEU A 145 -7.91 3.50 -6.78
C LEU A 145 -6.59 4.25 -6.95
N ILE A 146 -5.83 4.42 -5.87
CA ILE A 146 -4.49 5.00 -5.85
C ILE A 146 -3.53 3.94 -5.27
N ASN A 147 -2.71 3.34 -6.11
CA ASN A 147 -1.75 2.30 -5.72
C ASN A 147 -0.31 2.85 -5.84
N PHE A 148 0.42 2.86 -4.71
CA PHE A 148 1.85 3.14 -4.65
C PHE A 148 2.58 1.82 -4.44
N ASP A 149 3.35 1.37 -5.44
CA ASP A 149 4.05 0.09 -5.37
C ASP A 149 5.32 0.09 -6.22
N ALA A 150 6.04 -1.03 -6.26
CA ALA A 150 7.25 -1.21 -7.04
C ALA A 150 7.30 -2.60 -7.68
N ASP A 151 8.24 -2.80 -8.60
CA ASP A 151 8.59 -4.13 -9.09
C ASP A 151 9.72 -4.71 -8.22
N TYR A 152 9.34 -5.21 -7.03
CA TYR A 152 10.29 -5.77 -6.08
C TYR A 152 10.95 -7.06 -6.59
N CYS A 153 10.27 -7.81 -7.48
CA CYS A 153 10.85 -9.01 -8.06
C CYS A 153 11.99 -8.67 -9.03
N ALA A 154 11.78 -7.68 -9.90
CA ALA A 154 12.84 -7.21 -10.79
C ALA A 154 14.01 -6.57 -10.00
N ALA A 155 13.71 -5.91 -8.88
CA ALA A 155 14.73 -5.27 -8.03
C ALA A 155 15.65 -6.29 -7.31
N LEU A 156 15.24 -7.56 -7.15
CA LEU A 156 16.12 -8.60 -6.60
C LEU A 156 17.30 -8.95 -7.54
N GLU A 157 17.19 -8.63 -8.83
CA GLU A 157 18.22 -8.85 -9.83
C GLU A 157 19.19 -7.66 -9.93
N ASP A 158 18.88 -6.55 -9.25
CA ASP A 158 19.65 -5.30 -9.33
C ASP A 158 20.69 -5.26 -8.21
N GLU A 159 21.99 -5.14 -8.57
CA GLU A 159 23.12 -5.09 -7.63
C GLU A 159 23.41 -3.66 -7.13
N ASP A 160 22.49 -2.70 -7.30
CA ASP A 160 22.70 -1.32 -6.87
C ASP A 160 22.80 -1.22 -5.33
N GLU A 161 24.04 -1.21 -4.83
CA GLU A 161 24.35 -0.97 -3.42
C GLU A 161 24.12 0.51 -3.08
N HIS A 162 23.00 0.82 -2.43
CA HIS A 162 22.81 2.12 -1.80
C HIS A 162 23.52 2.17 -0.43
N ASP A 163 24.27 3.25 -0.17
CA ASP A 163 24.83 3.51 1.17
C ASP A 163 23.73 3.95 2.12
N LEU A 164 22.99 2.97 2.65
CA LEU A 164 21.86 3.21 3.55
C LEU A 164 22.33 3.63 4.95
N PRO A 165 21.63 4.55 5.64
CA PRO A 165 21.93 4.94 7.02
C PRO A 165 21.92 3.74 7.98
N GLU A 166 22.67 3.82 9.09
CA GLU A 166 22.75 2.75 10.09
C GLU A 166 21.40 2.43 10.75
N ASN A 167 20.51 3.43 10.87
CA ASN A 167 19.15 3.27 11.40
C ASN A 167 18.13 2.88 10.33
N HIS A 168 18.56 2.58 9.10
CA HIS A 168 17.66 2.16 8.04
C HIS A 168 17.04 0.78 8.31
N ALA A 169 15.75 0.64 7.98
CA ALA A 169 14.98 -0.57 8.27
C ALA A 169 15.64 -1.85 7.74
N HIS A 170 16.23 -1.84 6.54
CA HIS A 170 16.91 -3.01 5.95
C HIS A 170 18.15 -3.44 6.76
N LYS A 171 18.89 -2.49 7.34
CA LYS A 171 20.04 -2.82 8.20
C LYS A 171 19.65 -3.37 9.58
N LEU A 172 18.42 -3.15 9.99
CA LEU A 172 17.90 -3.59 11.29
C LEU A 172 17.14 -4.93 11.23
N VAL A 173 16.89 -5.45 10.02
CA VAL A 173 16.22 -6.74 9.82
C VAL A 173 17.24 -7.87 9.85
N PRO A 174 17.00 -8.95 10.62
CA PRO A 174 17.87 -10.13 10.60
C PRO A 174 17.96 -10.77 9.20
N ASP A 175 19.15 -11.25 8.82
CA ASP A 175 19.42 -11.85 7.51
C ASP A 175 18.43 -12.97 7.14
N CYS A 176 18.06 -13.81 8.10
CA CYS A 176 17.08 -14.90 7.86
C CYS A 176 15.69 -14.37 7.48
N MET A 177 15.31 -13.19 7.98
CA MET A 177 14.05 -12.54 7.60
C MET A 177 14.16 -11.87 6.23
N MET A 178 15.32 -11.31 5.89
CA MET A 178 15.57 -10.78 4.53
C MET A 178 15.47 -11.92 3.51
N GLN A 179 16.15 -13.06 3.76
CA GLN A 179 16.06 -14.24 2.90
C GLN A 179 14.63 -14.77 2.75
N GLU A 180 13.83 -14.76 3.82
CA GLU A 180 12.42 -15.15 3.75
C GLU A 180 11.61 -14.17 2.87
N ASN A 181 11.83 -12.86 3.03
CA ASN A 181 11.22 -11.84 2.18
C ASN A 181 11.56 -12.05 0.70
N ASP A 182 12.83 -12.28 0.39
CA ASP A 182 13.30 -12.51 -0.98
C ASP A 182 12.68 -13.78 -1.57
N SER A 183 12.62 -14.85 -0.76
CA SER A 183 11.96 -16.10 -1.15
C SER A 183 10.45 -15.92 -1.44
N ILE A 184 9.75 -15.13 -0.63
CA ILE A 184 8.34 -14.77 -0.84
C ILE A 184 8.21 -13.96 -2.13
N THR A 185 9.06 -12.95 -2.31
CA THR A 185 9.07 -12.06 -3.49
C THR A 185 9.27 -12.85 -4.77
N MET A 186 10.25 -13.77 -4.81
CA MET A 186 10.51 -14.62 -5.96
C MET A 186 9.35 -15.57 -6.26
N GLU A 187 8.75 -16.20 -5.23
CA GLU A 187 7.64 -17.14 -5.40
C GLU A 187 6.41 -16.44 -5.96
N ILE A 188 6.05 -15.26 -5.45
CA ILE A 188 4.91 -14.48 -5.96
C ILE A 188 5.24 -13.90 -7.33
N GLY A 189 6.44 -13.34 -7.52
CA GLY A 189 6.89 -12.74 -8.77
C GLY A 189 6.89 -13.71 -9.96
N ALA A 190 7.03 -15.03 -9.70
CA ALA A 190 6.93 -16.05 -10.75
C ALA A 190 5.53 -16.10 -11.44
N TYR A 191 4.51 -15.53 -10.81
CA TYR A 191 3.14 -15.42 -11.35
C TYR A 191 2.81 -14.02 -11.86
N HIS A 192 3.70 -13.05 -11.65
CA HIS A 192 3.50 -11.66 -12.04
C HIS A 192 4.21 -11.36 -13.38
N GLY A 193 3.63 -10.47 -14.16
CA GLY A 193 4.28 -9.84 -15.30
C GLY A 193 5.07 -8.59 -14.91
N PRO A 194 5.81 -7.97 -15.86
CA PRO A 194 6.57 -6.74 -15.61
C PRO A 194 5.68 -5.60 -15.11
N ARG A 195 6.03 -5.00 -14.00
CA ARG A 195 5.29 -3.90 -13.36
C ARG A 195 5.88 -2.54 -13.72
N PRO A 196 5.08 -1.49 -13.87
CA PRO A 196 3.61 -1.41 -13.65
C PRO A 196 2.76 -1.79 -14.87
N GLN A 197 3.35 -2.20 -16.00
CA GLN A 197 2.61 -2.44 -17.24
C GLN A 197 1.57 -3.56 -17.09
N TRP A 198 1.94 -4.61 -16.38
CA TRP A 198 1.05 -5.72 -16.11
C TRP A 198 -0.14 -5.32 -15.22
N ASP A 199 0.10 -4.50 -14.19
CA ASP A 199 -0.98 -3.94 -13.35
C ASP A 199 -1.99 -3.14 -14.18
N VAL A 200 -1.50 -2.30 -15.12
CA VAL A 200 -2.37 -1.50 -16.00
C VAL A 200 -3.29 -2.40 -16.82
N GLN A 201 -2.77 -3.50 -17.38
CA GLN A 201 -3.57 -4.47 -18.13
C GLN A 201 -4.66 -5.08 -17.24
N LEU A 202 -4.30 -5.58 -16.05
CA LEU A 202 -5.24 -6.20 -15.12
C LEU A 202 -6.32 -5.23 -14.63
N LEU A 203 -5.97 -3.97 -14.40
CA LEU A 203 -6.93 -2.92 -14.03
C LEU A 203 -7.94 -2.64 -15.14
N ILE A 204 -7.49 -2.57 -16.39
CA ILE A 204 -8.40 -2.42 -17.54
C ILE A 204 -9.32 -3.65 -17.66
N GLU A 205 -8.79 -4.86 -17.49
CA GLU A 205 -9.58 -6.10 -17.48
C GLU A 205 -10.58 -6.16 -16.31
N ALA A 206 -10.26 -5.56 -15.16
CA ALA A 206 -11.17 -5.43 -14.03
C ALA A 206 -12.29 -4.40 -14.26
N GLY A 207 -12.19 -3.54 -15.30
CA GLY A 207 -13.21 -2.56 -15.68
C GLY A 207 -12.87 -1.10 -15.43
N PHE A 208 -11.67 -0.77 -14.97
CA PHE A 208 -11.24 0.62 -14.84
C PHE A 208 -11.07 1.27 -16.23
N GLU A 209 -11.69 2.46 -16.44
CA GLU A 209 -11.70 3.10 -17.76
C GLU A 209 -10.49 3.98 -18.02
N ARG A 210 -9.96 4.62 -16.99
CA ARG A 210 -8.79 5.51 -17.06
C ARG A 210 -7.75 5.07 -16.06
N VAL A 211 -6.62 4.59 -16.56
CA VAL A 211 -5.48 4.18 -15.75
C VAL A 211 -4.28 5.03 -16.12
N THR A 212 -3.67 5.67 -15.12
CA THR A 212 -2.49 6.52 -15.29
C THR A 212 -1.35 5.99 -14.43
N VAL A 213 -0.12 6.09 -14.92
CA VAL A 213 1.09 5.70 -14.21
C VAL A 213 1.99 6.91 -14.04
N ASP A 214 2.50 7.13 -12.83
CA ASP A 214 3.47 8.17 -12.50
C ASP A 214 4.69 7.56 -11.83
N THR A 215 5.81 7.49 -12.54
CA THR A 215 7.10 7.03 -12.01
C THR A 215 7.89 8.15 -11.34
N GLY A 216 7.47 9.41 -11.51
CA GLY A 216 8.11 10.57 -10.88
C GLY A 216 7.88 10.64 -9.37
N VAL A 217 6.90 9.90 -8.83
CA VAL A 217 6.61 9.82 -7.38
C VAL A 217 7.83 9.43 -6.57
N TYR A 218 8.65 8.49 -7.08
CA TYR A 218 9.86 8.06 -6.39
C TYR A 218 10.78 9.22 -6.01
N ARG A 219 11.10 10.09 -6.97
CA ARG A 219 11.97 11.25 -6.73
C ARG A 219 11.36 12.30 -5.81
N ARG A 220 10.03 12.39 -5.75
CA ARG A 220 9.33 13.36 -4.89
C ARG A 220 9.26 12.90 -3.44
N ILE A 221 9.11 11.59 -3.23
CA ILE A 221 9.08 11.00 -1.88
C ILE A 221 10.50 10.76 -1.36
N TYR A 222 11.38 10.15 -2.17
CA TYR A 222 12.70 9.68 -1.78
C TYR A 222 13.82 10.52 -2.42
N ALA A 223 13.68 11.87 -2.32
CA ALA A 223 14.69 12.81 -2.83
C ALA A 223 16.05 12.68 -2.10
N GLU A 224 16.04 12.17 -0.89
CA GLU A 224 17.19 12.04 0.00
C GLU A 224 17.25 10.61 0.55
N ILE A 225 18.47 10.09 0.75
CA ILE A 225 18.72 8.80 1.39
C ILE A 225 18.68 9.01 2.90
N ASP A 226 17.54 8.73 3.52
CA ASP A 226 17.28 8.79 4.95
C ASP A 226 16.82 7.42 5.49
N GLU A 227 16.44 7.34 6.77
CA GLU A 227 15.97 6.11 7.40
C GLU A 227 14.68 5.54 6.77
N PHE A 228 13.95 6.34 5.99
CA PHE A 228 12.71 5.97 5.30
C PHE A 228 12.91 5.72 3.80
N PHE A 229 14.12 5.86 3.30
CA PHE A 229 14.43 5.68 1.88
C PHE A 229 14.03 4.28 1.41
N ASN A 230 13.40 4.18 0.25
CA ASN A 230 13.15 2.90 -0.39
C ASN A 230 14.16 2.73 -1.54
N PRO A 231 15.08 1.77 -1.48
CA PRO A 231 16.05 1.55 -2.56
C PRO A 231 15.38 1.15 -3.88
N THR A 232 14.21 0.50 -3.82
CA THR A 232 13.46 0.11 -5.01
C THR A 232 12.61 1.27 -5.53
N PRO A 233 12.76 1.69 -6.80
CA PRO A 233 11.95 2.75 -7.38
C PRO A 233 10.45 2.40 -7.39
N ILE A 234 9.65 3.23 -6.72
CA ILE A 234 8.18 3.09 -6.70
C ILE A 234 7.53 3.82 -7.86
N PHE A 235 6.35 3.39 -8.21
CA PHE A 235 5.40 4.05 -9.11
C PHE A 235 4.07 4.32 -8.40
N THR A 236 3.28 5.26 -8.94
CA THR A 236 1.87 5.41 -8.59
C THR A 236 1.02 4.98 -9.77
N ILE A 237 -0.01 4.19 -9.52
CA ILE A 237 -1.09 3.93 -10.46
C ILE A 237 -2.36 4.58 -9.90
N ALA A 238 -2.98 5.45 -10.70
CA ALA A 238 -4.32 5.98 -10.42
C ALA A 238 -5.31 5.43 -11.45
N ALA A 239 -6.31 4.66 -10.98
CA ALA A 239 -7.29 3.99 -11.81
C ALA A 239 -8.71 4.43 -11.41
N PHE A 240 -9.53 4.80 -12.39
CA PHE A 240 -10.84 5.42 -12.18
C PHE A 240 -11.96 4.47 -12.60
N LYS A 241 -12.95 4.29 -11.74
CA LYS A 241 -14.22 3.65 -12.07
C LYS A 241 -15.11 4.66 -12.79
N ALA A 242 -15.76 4.24 -13.88
CA ALA A 242 -16.70 5.10 -14.61
C ALA A 242 -17.76 5.71 -13.70
N GLU A 243 -18.19 6.93 -14.02
CA GLU A 243 -19.43 7.47 -13.46
C GLU A 243 -20.64 6.72 -14.07
N GLU A 244 -21.72 6.59 -13.31
CA GLU A 244 -22.97 6.11 -13.88
C GLU A 244 -23.40 7.04 -15.02
N ARG A 245 -23.61 6.48 -16.20
CA ARG A 245 -24.22 7.27 -17.28
C ARG A 245 -25.69 7.48 -16.92
N PRO A 246 -26.17 8.72 -16.95
CA PRO A 246 -27.56 9.05 -16.67
C PRO A 246 -28.54 8.38 -17.64
#